data_1b365dfbc744e377eed52d40f90cda1a
#
_entry.id   1b365dfbc744e377eed52d40f90cda1a
#
_cell.length_a   1.000
_cell.length_b   1.000
_cell.length_c   1.000
_cell.angle_alpha   90.00
_cell.angle_beta   90.00
_cell.angle_gamma   90.00
#
_symmetry.space_group_name_H-M   'P 1'
#
loop_
_entity.id
_entity.type
_entity.pdbx_description
1 polymer ?
#
loop_
_entity_poly.entity_id
_entity_poly.type
_entity_poly.pdbx_seq_one_letter_code
_entity_poly.pdbx_strand_id
1 'polypeptide(L)'
;LFSEHHLSHAASAFYPSPFQNAAILTLDGVGEWTTTSLAIAKGSDLKVVKEIHFPHSLGLLYSTFTYYTGFKVNSGEYKVMGLAPYGEPVYADIIREKLITVAEDGSFQLDMSYFDYATGLTMTNKKFDALFGGPPRTPETELTQREMDLAASVQKVIEDIILELVSVAKSGMN
;
A
#
# COMPACT_ATOMS: atom_id res chain seq x y z
N LEU A 1 1.63 27.27 13.04
CA LEU A 1 2.32 26.65 11.92
C LEU A 1 1.80 25.21 11.78
N PHE A 2 1.38 24.85 10.61
CA PHE A 2 0.98 23.49 10.25
C PHE A 2 2.00 22.97 9.23
N SER A 3 2.37 21.71 9.32
CA SER A 3 3.20 21.02 8.34
C SER A 3 2.31 20.06 7.55
N GLU A 4 2.63 19.85 6.29
CA GLU A 4 2.00 18.83 5.47
C GLU A 4 2.25 17.43 6.06
N HIS A 5 1.28 16.53 5.92
CA HIS A 5 1.29 15.19 6.52
C HIS A 5 2.53 14.38 6.12
N HIS A 6 2.77 14.19 4.82
CA HIS A 6 3.92 13.43 4.33
C HIS A 6 5.27 14.10 4.61
N LEU A 7 5.32 15.44 4.62
CA LEU A 7 6.52 16.17 5.04
C LEU A 7 6.83 15.92 6.53
N SER A 8 5.80 15.84 7.38
CA SER A 8 5.95 15.52 8.80
C SER A 8 6.48 14.10 9.00
N HIS A 9 5.97 13.11 8.25
CA HIS A 9 6.49 11.75 8.26
C HIS A 9 7.95 11.70 7.82
N ALA A 10 8.30 12.35 6.71
CA ALA A 10 9.68 12.38 6.21
C ALA A 10 10.64 13.03 7.22
N ALA A 11 10.23 14.15 7.82
CA ALA A 11 11.00 14.84 8.85
C ALA A 11 11.20 13.98 10.11
N SER A 12 10.16 13.29 10.56
CA SER A 12 10.23 12.42 11.74
C SER A 12 11.15 11.21 11.55
N ALA A 13 11.30 10.75 10.31
CA ALA A 13 12.22 9.66 9.98
C ALA A 13 13.66 10.17 9.80
N PHE A 14 13.84 11.31 9.14
CA PHE A 14 15.16 11.80 8.76
C PHE A 14 15.92 12.46 9.91
N TYR A 15 15.33 13.46 10.58
CA TYR A 15 16.07 14.27 11.56
C TYR A 15 16.62 13.50 12.77
N PRO A 16 15.99 12.46 13.31
CA PRO A 16 16.59 11.64 14.36
C PRO A 16 17.56 10.56 13.80
N SER A 17 17.66 10.40 12.48
CA SER A 17 18.55 9.42 11.87
C SER A 17 20.01 9.87 11.88
N PRO A 18 21.00 8.96 11.74
CA PRO A 18 22.41 9.32 11.68
C PRO A 18 22.84 9.81 10.29
N PHE A 19 21.94 9.88 9.30
CA PHE A 19 22.28 10.17 7.91
C PHE A 19 22.33 11.68 7.64
N GLN A 20 23.35 12.14 6.91
CA GLN A 20 23.44 13.52 6.43
C GLN A 20 22.76 13.69 5.05
N ASN A 21 22.68 12.61 4.27
CA ASN A 21 21.98 12.57 3.01
C ASN A 21 21.13 11.31 2.97
N ALA A 22 19.86 11.45 2.57
CA ALA A 22 18.94 10.32 2.50
C ALA A 22 17.87 10.52 1.43
N ALA A 23 17.41 9.43 0.83
CA ALA A 23 16.08 9.35 0.23
C ALA A 23 15.11 8.84 1.29
N ILE A 24 13.95 9.47 1.38
CA ILE A 24 12.91 9.11 2.35
C ILE A 24 11.65 8.75 1.57
N LEU A 25 11.20 7.52 1.75
CA LEU A 25 9.95 7.03 1.18
C LEU A 25 8.89 7.03 2.28
N THR A 26 7.77 7.73 2.03
CA THR A 26 6.62 7.76 2.92
C THR A 26 5.44 7.08 2.22
N LEU A 27 4.83 6.11 2.91
CA LEU A 27 3.69 5.34 2.42
C LEU A 27 2.56 5.42 3.45
N ASP A 28 1.37 5.78 3.01
CA ASP A 28 0.20 5.92 3.88
C ASP A 28 -1.06 5.35 3.21
N GLY A 29 -2.14 5.22 3.97
CA GLY A 29 -3.47 4.99 3.42
C GLY A 29 -3.93 6.23 2.65
N VAL A 30 -4.19 7.32 3.37
CA VAL A 30 -4.40 8.67 2.83
C VAL A 30 -3.87 9.68 3.84
N GLY A 31 -2.82 10.40 3.49
CA GLY A 31 -2.28 11.49 4.29
C GLY A 31 -2.68 12.82 3.70
N GLU A 32 -3.80 13.38 4.13
CA GLU A 32 -4.46 14.54 3.52
C GLU A 32 -4.90 14.21 2.07
N TRP A 33 -4.02 14.33 1.10
CA TRP A 33 -4.26 13.98 -0.31
C TRP A 33 -3.20 13.03 -0.88
N THR A 34 -1.96 13.17 -0.43
CA THR A 34 -0.83 12.33 -0.81
C THR A 34 -0.93 10.97 -0.13
N THR A 35 -0.65 9.90 -0.87
CA THR A 35 -0.65 8.51 -0.39
C THR A 35 0.74 7.90 -0.37
N THR A 36 1.62 8.41 -1.24
CA THR A 36 3.04 8.00 -1.32
C THR A 36 3.86 9.22 -1.67
N SER A 37 4.99 9.43 -1.00
CA SER A 37 5.94 10.47 -1.37
C SER A 37 7.38 9.98 -1.30
N LEU A 38 8.20 10.53 -2.20
CA LEU A 38 9.66 10.45 -2.16
C LEU A 38 10.21 11.82 -1.81
N ALA A 39 10.96 11.90 -0.74
CA ALA A 39 11.70 13.10 -0.35
C ALA A 39 13.19 12.85 -0.40
N ILE A 40 13.95 13.92 -0.66
CA ILE A 40 15.41 13.95 -0.60
C ILE A 40 15.82 14.92 0.51
N ALA A 41 16.71 14.44 1.36
CA ALA A 41 17.31 15.25 2.42
C ALA A 41 18.82 15.39 2.22
N LYS A 42 19.33 16.62 2.46
CA LYS A 42 20.76 16.96 2.42
C LYS A 42 21.08 17.94 3.54
N GLY A 43 21.83 17.52 4.54
CA GLY A 43 22.09 18.32 5.75
C GLY A 43 20.79 18.63 6.50
N SER A 44 20.42 19.92 6.59
CA SER A 44 19.14 20.34 7.19
C SER A 44 17.98 20.50 6.19
N ASP A 45 18.27 20.40 4.91
CA ASP A 45 17.27 20.59 3.86
C ASP A 45 16.53 19.27 3.58
N LEU A 46 15.21 19.34 3.59
CA LEU A 46 14.30 18.23 3.28
C LEU A 46 13.31 18.72 2.21
N LYS A 47 13.23 18.01 1.10
CA LYS A 47 12.35 18.36 -0.02
C LYS A 47 11.63 17.13 -0.57
N VAL A 48 10.30 17.20 -0.64
CA VAL A 48 9.48 16.23 -1.38
C VAL A 48 9.70 16.45 -2.87
N VAL A 49 10.01 15.39 -3.62
CA VAL A 49 10.38 15.45 -5.05
C VAL A 49 9.42 14.70 -5.96
N LYS A 50 8.71 13.68 -5.43
CA LYS A 50 7.66 12.94 -6.13
C LYS A 50 6.53 12.61 -5.18
N GLU A 51 5.30 12.57 -5.71
CA GLU A 51 4.10 12.20 -4.96
C GLU A 51 3.15 11.37 -5.81
N ILE A 52 2.45 10.47 -5.16
CA ILE A 52 1.26 9.79 -5.68
C ILE A 52 0.08 10.18 -4.79
N HIS A 53 -1.05 10.46 -5.41
CA HIS A 53 -2.21 10.98 -4.72
C HIS A 53 -3.37 9.98 -4.69
N PHE A 54 -4.30 10.20 -3.79
CA PHE A 54 -5.59 9.52 -3.77
C PHE A 54 -6.25 9.59 -5.17
N PRO A 55 -6.85 8.49 -5.68
CA PRO A 55 -7.20 7.26 -4.97
C PRO A 55 -6.13 6.14 -5.03
N HIS A 56 -4.98 6.39 -5.65
CA HIS A 56 -3.92 5.39 -5.82
C HIS A 56 -3.08 5.29 -4.54
N SER A 57 -3.19 4.18 -3.81
CA SER A 57 -2.54 4.00 -2.51
C SER A 57 -2.24 2.53 -2.25
N LEU A 58 -0.99 2.21 -1.88
CA LEU A 58 -0.61 0.88 -1.41
C LEU A 58 -1.25 0.56 -0.05
N GLY A 59 -1.39 1.57 0.81
CA GLY A 59 -2.07 1.41 2.10
C GLY A 59 -3.55 1.07 1.92
N LEU A 60 -4.27 1.76 1.00
CA LEU A 60 -5.66 1.43 0.69
C LEU A 60 -5.79 0.08 -0.04
N LEU A 61 -4.83 -0.30 -0.87
CA LEU A 61 -4.79 -1.65 -1.44
C LEU A 61 -4.70 -2.70 -0.33
N TYR A 62 -3.81 -2.51 0.66
CA TYR A 62 -3.69 -3.40 1.81
C TYR A 62 -4.97 -3.42 2.65
N SER A 63 -5.56 -2.27 2.93
CA SER A 63 -6.83 -2.14 3.66
C SER A 63 -8.01 -2.77 2.90
N THR A 64 -7.96 -2.78 1.57
CA THR A 64 -8.95 -3.48 0.75
C THR A 64 -8.91 -5.00 1.01
N PHE A 65 -7.73 -5.60 1.06
CA PHE A 65 -7.57 -7.01 1.42
C PHE A 65 -7.88 -7.26 2.89
N THR A 66 -7.61 -6.30 3.79
CA THR A 66 -8.05 -6.36 5.19
C THR A 66 -9.57 -6.48 5.27
N TYR A 67 -10.30 -5.63 4.58
CA TYR A 67 -11.76 -5.71 4.46
C TYR A 67 -12.20 -7.04 3.83
N TYR A 68 -11.58 -7.44 2.72
CA TYR A 68 -11.98 -8.60 1.95
C TYR A 68 -11.78 -9.92 2.69
N THR A 69 -10.74 -10.01 3.54
CA THR A 69 -10.52 -11.13 4.46
C THR A 69 -11.35 -11.06 5.74
N GLY A 70 -12.29 -10.10 5.83
CA GLY A 70 -13.26 -9.97 6.92
C GLY A 70 -12.72 -9.35 8.20
N PHE A 71 -11.59 -8.62 8.11
CA PHE A 71 -11.05 -7.85 9.23
C PHE A 71 -11.48 -6.38 9.15
N LYS A 72 -11.43 -5.70 10.28
CA LYS A 72 -11.83 -4.29 10.37
C LYS A 72 -10.70 -3.39 9.85
N VAL A 73 -11.00 -2.59 8.83
CA VAL A 73 -10.08 -1.57 8.29
C VAL A 73 -9.66 -0.56 9.37
N ASN A 74 -8.43 -0.08 9.28
CA ASN A 74 -7.75 0.82 10.24
C ASN A 74 -7.41 0.20 11.60
N SER A 75 -7.67 -1.09 11.78
CA SER A 75 -7.34 -1.80 13.02
C SER A 75 -7.10 -3.29 12.84
N GLY A 76 -7.19 -3.82 11.63
CA GLY A 76 -7.05 -5.23 11.32
C GLY A 76 -5.94 -5.56 10.31
N GLU A 77 -5.22 -4.56 9.82
CA GLU A 77 -4.13 -4.73 8.87
C GLU A 77 -3.03 -5.66 9.41
N TYR A 78 -2.70 -5.53 10.71
CA TYR A 78 -1.75 -6.43 11.36
C TYR A 78 -2.21 -7.89 11.41
N LYS A 79 -3.53 -8.14 11.38
CA LYS A 79 -4.07 -9.51 11.32
C LYS A 79 -3.84 -10.13 9.94
N VAL A 80 -3.96 -9.34 8.86
CA VAL A 80 -3.61 -9.78 7.50
C VAL A 80 -2.13 -10.09 7.41
N MET A 81 -1.27 -9.23 7.96
CA MET A 81 0.18 -9.47 8.04
C MET A 81 0.49 -10.76 8.82
N GLY A 82 -0.18 -10.97 9.97
CA GLY A 82 -0.02 -12.19 10.77
C GLY A 82 -0.60 -13.44 10.10
N LEU A 83 -1.57 -13.29 9.18
CA LEU A 83 -2.19 -14.39 8.45
C LEU A 83 -1.35 -14.82 7.23
N ALA A 84 -0.61 -13.90 6.61
CA ALA A 84 0.15 -14.12 5.38
C ALA A 84 1.12 -15.33 5.45
N PRO A 85 1.85 -15.61 6.56
CA PRO A 85 2.73 -16.77 6.65
C PRO A 85 2.03 -18.14 6.58
N TYR A 86 0.72 -18.19 6.70
CA TYR A 86 -0.09 -19.43 6.65
C TYR A 86 -0.65 -19.73 5.26
N GLY A 87 -0.47 -18.82 4.30
CA GLY A 87 -0.94 -18.94 2.92
C GLY A 87 0.19 -19.03 1.91
N GLU A 88 -0.21 -19.30 0.67
CA GLU A 88 0.66 -19.26 -0.51
C GLU A 88 0.25 -18.06 -1.40
N PRO A 89 1.19 -17.33 -2.03
CA PRO A 89 0.89 -16.13 -2.80
C PRO A 89 0.30 -16.43 -4.19
N VAL A 90 -0.67 -17.34 -4.28
CA VAL A 90 -1.26 -17.84 -5.53
C VAL A 90 -2.05 -16.79 -6.31
N TYR A 91 -2.43 -15.68 -5.67
CA TYR A 91 -3.12 -14.56 -6.30
C TYR A 91 -2.19 -13.38 -6.62
N ALA A 92 -0.88 -13.47 -6.38
CA ALA A 92 0.04 -12.35 -6.57
C ALA A 92 0.06 -11.86 -8.02
N ASP A 93 0.09 -12.77 -8.99
CA ASP A 93 0.12 -12.42 -10.41
C ASP A 93 -1.17 -11.71 -10.85
N ILE A 94 -2.35 -12.20 -10.41
CA ILE A 94 -3.62 -11.58 -10.77
C ILE A 94 -3.80 -10.20 -10.11
N ILE A 95 -3.26 -10.00 -8.90
CA ILE A 95 -3.23 -8.68 -8.24
C ILE A 95 -2.39 -7.72 -9.08
N ARG A 96 -1.18 -8.11 -9.48
CA ARG A 96 -0.30 -7.29 -10.31
C ARG A 96 -0.87 -7.02 -11.71
N GLU A 97 -1.52 -7.99 -12.32
CA GLU A 97 -2.06 -7.86 -13.68
C GLU A 97 -3.34 -7.02 -13.71
N LYS A 98 -4.23 -7.17 -12.71
CA LYS A 98 -5.58 -6.60 -12.75
C LYS A 98 -5.80 -5.40 -11.84
N LEU A 99 -5.14 -5.34 -10.70
CA LEU A 99 -5.44 -4.33 -9.68
C LEU A 99 -4.46 -3.16 -9.65
N ILE A 100 -3.19 -3.37 -10.07
CA ILE A 100 -2.16 -2.35 -9.97
C ILE A 100 -1.23 -2.40 -11.18
N THR A 101 -0.93 -1.23 -11.73
CA THR A 101 0.11 -1.05 -12.74
C THR A 101 1.25 -0.27 -12.13
N VAL A 102 2.48 -0.77 -12.26
CA VAL A 102 3.71 -0.11 -11.78
C VAL A 102 4.56 0.27 -12.99
N ALA A 103 4.98 1.53 -13.08
CA ALA A 103 5.84 2.04 -14.13
C ALA A 103 7.33 1.90 -13.76
N GLU A 104 8.22 2.01 -14.76
CA GLU A 104 9.68 1.90 -14.58
C GLU A 104 10.25 2.93 -13.60
N ASP A 105 9.61 4.10 -13.46
CA ASP A 105 10.02 5.14 -12.52
C ASP A 105 9.48 4.92 -11.10
N GLY A 106 8.86 3.77 -10.84
CA GLY A 106 8.27 3.36 -9.57
C GLY A 106 6.88 3.96 -9.31
N SER A 107 6.37 4.84 -10.16
CA SER A 107 4.99 5.31 -10.01
C SER A 107 4.00 4.17 -10.25
N PHE A 108 2.86 4.20 -9.57
CA PHE A 108 1.85 3.17 -9.69
C PHE A 108 0.43 3.75 -9.75
N GLN A 109 -0.46 2.98 -10.34
CA GLN A 109 -1.88 3.27 -10.39
C GLN A 109 -2.70 2.02 -10.11
N LEU A 110 -3.77 2.18 -9.33
CA LEU A 110 -4.78 1.14 -9.10
C LEU A 110 -5.86 1.23 -10.19
N ASP A 111 -6.33 0.09 -10.69
CA ASP A 111 -7.53 0.06 -11.51
C ASP A 111 -8.78 0.23 -10.64
N MET A 112 -9.25 1.46 -10.54
CA MET A 112 -10.38 1.84 -9.70
C MET A 112 -11.69 1.17 -10.07
N SER A 113 -11.77 0.47 -11.19
CA SER A 113 -12.97 -0.30 -11.57
C SER A 113 -13.25 -1.51 -10.66
N TYR A 114 -12.28 -1.92 -9.85
CA TYR A 114 -12.39 -3.03 -8.88
C TYR A 114 -12.67 -2.57 -7.46
N PHE A 115 -12.45 -1.29 -7.17
CA PHE A 115 -12.53 -0.71 -5.82
C PHE A 115 -13.75 0.18 -5.69
N ASP A 116 -14.30 0.23 -4.48
CA ASP A 116 -15.50 1.03 -4.18
C ASP A 116 -15.26 2.10 -3.11
N TYR A 117 -14.07 2.11 -2.51
CA TYR A 117 -13.75 3.01 -1.39
C TYR A 117 -13.72 4.50 -1.74
N ALA A 118 -13.58 4.85 -3.03
CA ALA A 118 -13.55 6.25 -3.45
C ALA A 118 -14.94 6.91 -3.46
N THR A 119 -16.01 6.13 -3.67
CA THR A 119 -17.37 6.65 -3.87
C THR A 119 -18.44 5.84 -3.15
N GLY A 120 -18.14 4.64 -2.67
CA GLY A 120 -19.06 3.71 -2.03
C GLY A 120 -18.87 3.60 -0.52
N LEU A 121 -19.60 2.65 0.07
CA LEU A 121 -19.56 2.34 1.51
C LEU A 121 -18.76 1.06 1.82
N THR A 122 -18.24 0.41 0.78
CA THR A 122 -17.43 -0.82 0.86
C THR A 122 -16.06 -0.57 0.24
N MET A 123 -15.11 -1.48 0.47
CA MET A 123 -13.78 -1.36 -0.13
C MET A 123 -13.73 -1.97 -1.53
N THR A 124 -14.58 -3.00 -1.79
CA THR A 124 -14.59 -3.79 -3.01
C THR A 124 -15.96 -3.85 -3.66
N ASN A 125 -16.00 -4.24 -4.91
CA ASN A 125 -17.22 -4.47 -5.68
C ASN A 125 -17.27 -5.88 -6.28
N LYS A 126 -18.34 -6.20 -7.04
CA LYS A 126 -18.54 -7.53 -7.64
C LYS A 126 -17.46 -7.93 -8.65
N LYS A 127 -16.75 -6.99 -9.28
CA LYS A 127 -15.63 -7.33 -10.16
C LYS A 127 -14.45 -7.87 -9.34
N PHE A 128 -14.20 -7.27 -8.18
CA PHE A 128 -13.20 -7.76 -7.24
C PHE A 128 -13.56 -9.18 -6.76
N ASP A 129 -14.84 -9.39 -6.39
CA ASP A 129 -15.33 -10.71 -5.96
C ASP A 129 -15.11 -11.78 -7.03
N ALA A 130 -15.32 -11.43 -8.30
CA ALA A 130 -15.12 -12.35 -9.43
C ALA A 130 -13.65 -12.75 -9.63
N LEU A 131 -12.69 -11.88 -9.32
CA LEU A 131 -11.25 -12.21 -9.41
C LEU A 131 -10.84 -13.28 -8.40
N PHE A 132 -11.42 -13.24 -7.20
CA PHE A 132 -10.97 -14.04 -6.07
C PHE A 132 -11.97 -15.12 -5.63
N GLY A 133 -12.95 -15.43 -6.49
CA GLY A 133 -13.83 -16.61 -6.34
C GLY A 133 -14.95 -16.45 -5.33
N GLY A 134 -15.40 -15.23 -5.02
CA GLY A 134 -16.58 -15.01 -4.16
C GLY A 134 -16.54 -13.69 -3.37
N PRO A 135 -17.52 -13.42 -2.53
CA PRO A 135 -17.62 -12.19 -1.77
C PRO A 135 -16.57 -12.10 -0.64
N PRO A 136 -16.43 -10.91 -0.01
CA PRO A 136 -15.64 -10.78 1.21
C PRO A 136 -16.09 -11.76 2.28
N ARG A 137 -15.13 -12.25 3.09
CA ARG A 137 -15.45 -13.09 4.24
C ARG A 137 -16.31 -12.32 5.25
N THR A 138 -17.36 -12.94 5.74
CA THR A 138 -18.14 -12.38 6.84
C THR A 138 -17.27 -12.30 8.10
N PRO A 139 -17.20 -11.14 8.78
CA PRO A 139 -16.45 -11.03 10.02
C PRO A 139 -16.79 -12.12 11.03
N GLU A 140 -15.78 -12.56 11.80
CA GLU A 140 -15.88 -13.58 12.87
C GLU A 140 -16.28 -15.01 12.39
N THR A 141 -16.39 -15.25 11.10
CA THR A 141 -16.48 -16.63 10.57
C THR A 141 -15.10 -17.30 10.54
N GLU A 142 -15.06 -18.61 10.33
CA GLU A 142 -13.82 -19.36 10.21
C GLU A 142 -12.95 -18.85 9.05
N LEU A 143 -11.63 -18.76 9.27
CA LEU A 143 -10.64 -18.46 8.25
C LEU A 143 -10.36 -19.74 7.44
N THR A 144 -10.41 -19.59 6.12
CA THR A 144 -10.11 -20.70 5.21
C THR A 144 -8.76 -20.47 4.51
N GLN A 145 -8.30 -21.46 3.75
CA GLN A 145 -7.07 -21.35 2.96
C GLN A 145 -7.12 -20.16 2.00
N ARG A 146 -8.31 -19.84 1.47
CA ARG A 146 -8.51 -18.68 0.59
C ARG A 146 -8.07 -17.36 1.25
N GLU A 147 -8.47 -17.10 2.48
CA GLU A 147 -8.10 -15.89 3.20
C GLU A 147 -6.60 -15.86 3.52
N MET A 148 -6.00 -17.00 3.82
CA MET A 148 -4.56 -17.13 4.04
C MET A 148 -3.78 -16.82 2.76
N ASP A 149 -4.21 -17.39 1.64
CA ASP A 149 -3.58 -17.17 0.33
C ASP A 149 -3.76 -15.73 -0.18
N LEU A 150 -4.91 -15.10 0.07
CA LEU A 150 -5.13 -13.69 -0.22
C LEU A 150 -4.18 -12.80 0.60
N ALA A 151 -4.03 -13.09 1.89
CA ALA A 151 -3.12 -12.37 2.77
C ALA A 151 -1.66 -12.52 2.31
N ALA A 152 -1.21 -13.74 2.02
CA ALA A 152 0.13 -14.01 1.48
C ALA A 152 0.37 -13.29 0.15
N SER A 153 -0.65 -13.25 -0.72
CA SER A 153 -0.55 -12.65 -2.04
C SER A 153 -0.42 -11.13 -1.99
N VAL A 154 -1.27 -10.44 -1.22
CA VAL A 154 -1.16 -8.98 -1.08
C VAL A 154 0.13 -8.59 -0.36
N GLN A 155 0.55 -9.34 0.66
CA GLN A 155 1.83 -9.12 1.35
C GLN A 155 2.98 -9.19 0.37
N LYS A 156 3.08 -10.26 -0.44
CA LYS A 156 4.10 -10.43 -1.48
C LYS A 156 4.12 -9.27 -2.47
N VAL A 157 2.97 -8.89 -3.00
CA VAL A 157 2.86 -7.81 -4.00
C VAL A 157 3.30 -6.47 -3.42
N ILE A 158 2.88 -6.14 -2.20
CA ILE A 158 3.26 -4.88 -1.54
C ILE A 158 4.75 -4.84 -1.24
N GLU A 159 5.34 -5.93 -0.74
CA GLU A 159 6.78 -6.04 -0.49
C GLU A 159 7.58 -5.82 -1.78
N ASP A 160 7.21 -6.47 -2.87
CA ASP A 160 7.90 -6.33 -4.15
C ASP A 160 7.84 -4.88 -4.66
N ILE A 161 6.66 -4.23 -4.62
CA ILE A 161 6.50 -2.85 -5.06
C ILE A 161 7.31 -1.89 -4.18
N ILE A 162 7.33 -2.09 -2.87
CA ILE A 162 8.14 -1.26 -1.96
C ILE A 162 9.64 -1.41 -2.29
N LEU A 163 10.11 -2.61 -2.57
CA LEU A 163 11.50 -2.84 -2.97
C LEU A 163 11.83 -2.19 -4.32
N GLU A 164 10.91 -2.22 -5.28
CA GLU A 164 11.03 -1.49 -6.56
C GLU A 164 11.14 0.03 -6.31
N LEU A 165 10.25 0.61 -5.48
CA LEU A 165 10.28 2.03 -5.09
C LEU A 165 11.59 2.41 -4.40
N VAL A 166 12.08 1.60 -3.47
CA VAL A 166 13.37 1.82 -2.78
C VAL A 166 14.53 1.79 -3.76
N SER A 167 14.52 0.87 -4.73
CA SER A 167 15.54 0.78 -5.77
C SER A 167 15.57 2.04 -6.65
N VAL A 168 14.41 2.53 -7.06
CA VAL A 168 14.27 3.79 -7.83
C VAL A 168 14.73 4.99 -6.99
N ALA A 169 14.31 5.07 -5.72
CA ALA A 169 14.73 6.15 -4.82
C ALA A 169 16.24 6.20 -4.65
N LYS A 170 16.90 5.05 -4.52
CA LYS A 170 18.36 4.94 -4.42
C LYS A 170 19.07 5.40 -5.70
N SER A 171 18.55 5.04 -6.88
CA SER A 171 19.15 5.46 -8.17
C SER A 171 19.04 6.95 -8.41
N GLY A 172 17.99 7.61 -7.91
CA GLY A 172 17.78 9.06 -8.00
C GLY A 172 18.65 9.90 -7.06
N MET A 173 19.41 9.28 -6.15
CA MET A 173 20.38 9.98 -5.27
C MET A 173 21.76 10.19 -5.89
N ASN A 174 22.08 9.52 -6.99
CA ASN A 174 23.33 9.67 -7.74
C ASN A 174 23.19 10.74 -8.81
#